data_4206d932a0b9f683a74a573e1276ad66
#
_entry.id   4206d932a0b9f683a74a573e1276ad66
#
_cell.length_a   1.000
_cell.length_b   1.000
_cell.length_c   1.000
_cell.angle_alpha   90.00
_cell.angle_beta   90.00
_cell.angle_gamma   90.00
#
_symmetry.space_group_name_H-M   'P 1'
#
loop_
_entity.id
_entity.type
_entity.pdbx_description
1 polymer ?
#
loop_
_entity_poly.entity_id
_entity_poly.type
_entity_poly.pdbx_seq_one_letter_code
_entity_poly.pdbx_strand_id
1 'polypeptide(L)'
;MGMAGAAIASVSGITVQLLVCLTHFLSKKNTIRISKPIKVLKNTFQILKGGLSGFITELSNAIIIFVFNLQLLNYCSNAELAVYGVLANCAILFNALFVGVGQAVQPVSAFNFGAGQNGRIAKLRKYAYSTVLIMGVVFALSGILFPEFVASCFIDLTEATREVTKTAMPIYFIAFFAMGVNVLSTYYFQSLMKGSYSLAVSMLRNIIISSVLLITLPMLFGGFAIWFAIPITEAVVAVISFILLMKNNKQMKSKV
;
A
#
# COMPACT_ATOMS: atom_id res chain seq x y z
N MET A 1 -15.06 -5.85 27.41
CA MET A 1 -14.55 -7.10 26.82
C MET A 1 -13.05 -7.07 26.51
N GLY A 2 -12.37 -5.94 26.51
CA GLY A 2 -10.91 -5.83 26.31
C GLY A 2 -10.36 -6.60 25.09
N MET A 3 -9.21 -7.24 25.26
CA MET A 3 -8.53 -8.00 24.18
C MET A 3 -9.38 -9.16 23.62
N ALA A 4 -10.17 -9.83 24.48
CA ALA A 4 -11.07 -10.89 24.02
C ALA A 4 -12.16 -10.36 23.08
N GLY A 5 -12.69 -9.17 23.33
CA GLY A 5 -13.66 -8.52 22.44
C GLY A 5 -13.09 -8.18 21.07
N ALA A 6 -11.85 -7.69 21.04
CA ALA A 6 -11.14 -7.41 19.79
C ALA A 6 -10.89 -8.69 18.96
N ALA A 7 -10.50 -9.78 19.63
CA ALA A 7 -10.32 -11.08 18.96
C ALA A 7 -11.64 -11.61 18.38
N ILE A 8 -12.74 -11.56 19.14
CA ILE A 8 -14.06 -11.97 18.68
C ILE A 8 -14.52 -11.13 17.48
N ALA A 9 -14.31 -9.81 17.52
CA ALA A 9 -14.66 -8.92 16.41
C ALA A 9 -13.90 -9.28 15.12
N SER A 10 -12.60 -9.54 15.24
CA SER A 10 -11.77 -9.95 14.08
C SER A 10 -12.22 -11.29 13.50
N VAL A 11 -12.44 -12.31 14.35
CA VAL A 11 -12.90 -13.63 13.91
C VAL A 11 -14.29 -13.55 13.28
N SER A 12 -15.22 -12.81 13.87
CA SER A 12 -16.57 -12.65 13.31
C SER A 12 -16.53 -11.92 11.95
N GLY A 13 -15.70 -10.90 11.79
CA GLY A 13 -15.51 -10.20 10.50
C GLY A 13 -15.01 -11.15 9.40
N ILE A 14 -13.98 -11.94 9.68
CA ILE A 14 -13.46 -12.95 8.74
C ILE A 14 -14.49 -14.04 8.43
N THR A 15 -15.26 -14.46 9.45
CA THR A 15 -16.33 -15.47 9.27
C THR A 15 -17.43 -14.95 8.33
N VAL A 16 -17.88 -13.71 8.53
CA VAL A 16 -18.87 -13.07 7.64
C VAL A 16 -18.32 -12.96 6.22
N GLN A 17 -17.06 -12.53 6.07
CA GLN A 17 -16.41 -12.46 4.76
C GLN A 17 -16.40 -13.83 4.07
N LEU A 18 -16.03 -14.89 4.79
CA LEU A 18 -16.02 -16.25 4.26
C LEU A 18 -17.43 -16.68 3.81
N LEU A 19 -18.46 -16.44 4.63
CA LEU A 19 -19.85 -16.77 4.31
C LEU A 19 -20.31 -16.04 3.04
N VAL A 20 -20.01 -14.74 2.92
CA VAL A 20 -20.31 -13.96 1.71
C VAL A 20 -19.60 -14.54 0.48
N CYS A 21 -18.32 -14.89 0.59
CA CYS A 21 -17.60 -15.53 -0.51
C CYS A 21 -18.20 -16.90 -0.91
N LEU A 22 -18.63 -17.69 0.07
CA LEU A 22 -19.27 -18.98 -0.18
C LEU A 22 -20.61 -18.85 -0.93
N THR A 23 -21.35 -17.75 -0.76
CA THR A 23 -22.59 -17.53 -1.55
C THR A 23 -22.35 -17.48 -3.06
N HIS A 24 -21.10 -17.14 -3.48
CA HIS A 24 -20.73 -17.15 -4.89
C HIS A 24 -20.86 -18.55 -5.50
N PHE A 25 -20.52 -19.61 -4.75
CA PHE A 25 -20.63 -21.00 -5.23
C PHE A 25 -22.10 -21.45 -5.43
N LEU A 26 -23.03 -20.81 -4.72
CA LEU A 26 -24.47 -21.04 -4.88
C LEU A 26 -25.08 -20.24 -6.04
N SER A 27 -24.34 -19.25 -6.56
CA SER A 27 -24.80 -18.40 -7.65
C SER A 27 -24.77 -19.13 -9.00
N LYS A 28 -25.83 -18.99 -9.82
CA LYS A 28 -25.88 -19.47 -11.20
C LYS A 28 -24.79 -18.82 -12.11
N LYS A 29 -24.17 -17.71 -11.68
CA LYS A 29 -23.07 -17.04 -12.39
C LYS A 29 -21.69 -17.62 -12.05
N ASN A 30 -21.64 -18.65 -11.18
CA ASN A 30 -20.38 -19.28 -10.80
C ASN A 30 -19.76 -20.03 -11.98
N THR A 31 -18.57 -19.61 -12.38
CA THR A 31 -17.75 -20.26 -13.41
C THR A 31 -16.64 -21.14 -12.83
N ILE A 32 -16.42 -21.07 -11.51
CA ILE A 32 -15.38 -21.82 -10.81
C ILE A 32 -15.87 -23.26 -10.57
N ARG A 33 -15.17 -24.25 -11.12
CA ARG A 33 -15.45 -25.66 -10.90
C ARG A 33 -14.25 -26.33 -10.25
N ILE A 34 -14.51 -27.12 -9.23
CA ILE A 34 -13.50 -27.98 -8.61
C ILE A 34 -13.20 -29.10 -9.60
N SER A 35 -11.98 -29.17 -10.08
CA SER A 35 -11.50 -30.19 -11.01
C SER A 35 -10.32 -30.96 -10.41
N LYS A 36 -10.06 -32.17 -10.93
CA LYS A 36 -8.88 -32.94 -10.52
C LYS A 36 -7.61 -32.19 -10.91
N PRO A 37 -6.61 -32.12 -10.01
CA PRO A 37 -5.37 -31.41 -10.30
C PRO A 37 -4.59 -32.11 -11.43
N ILE A 38 -4.14 -31.33 -12.41
CA ILE A 38 -3.33 -31.81 -13.54
C ILE A 38 -1.92 -31.23 -13.40
N LYS A 39 -0.89 -32.05 -13.60
CA LYS A 39 0.54 -31.65 -13.54
C LYS A 39 0.89 -30.87 -12.28
N VAL A 40 0.53 -31.39 -11.11
CA VAL A 40 0.60 -30.74 -9.80
C VAL A 40 1.91 -30.01 -9.57
N LEU A 41 3.05 -30.67 -9.67
CA LEU A 41 4.37 -30.08 -9.40
C LEU A 41 4.68 -28.85 -10.27
N LYS A 42 4.43 -28.94 -11.59
CA LYS A 42 4.69 -27.85 -12.52
C LYS A 42 3.78 -26.65 -12.25
N ASN A 43 2.51 -26.91 -12.02
CA ASN A 43 1.51 -25.85 -11.78
C ASN A 43 1.72 -25.21 -10.41
N THR A 44 2.05 -26.00 -9.37
CA THR A 44 2.41 -25.47 -8.04
C THR A 44 3.62 -24.53 -8.12
N PHE A 45 4.68 -24.92 -8.87
CA PHE A 45 5.85 -24.06 -9.04
C PHE A 45 5.51 -22.75 -9.74
N GLN A 46 4.63 -22.77 -10.75
CA GLN A 46 4.17 -21.56 -11.43
C GLN A 46 3.34 -20.65 -10.52
N ILE A 47 2.47 -21.26 -9.69
CA ILE A 47 1.66 -20.52 -8.70
C ILE A 47 2.57 -19.87 -7.65
N LEU A 48 3.54 -20.62 -7.11
CA LEU A 48 4.50 -20.09 -6.15
C LEU A 48 5.32 -18.93 -6.74
N LYS A 49 5.80 -19.08 -7.96
CA LYS A 49 6.52 -18.01 -8.66
C LYS A 49 5.66 -16.76 -8.87
N GLY A 50 4.38 -16.94 -9.20
CA GLY A 50 3.43 -15.83 -9.34
C GLY A 50 3.11 -15.14 -8.02
N GLY A 51 2.97 -15.94 -6.92
CA GLY A 51 2.68 -15.45 -5.57
C GLY A 51 3.87 -14.82 -4.86
N LEU A 52 5.10 -15.10 -5.30
CA LEU A 52 6.33 -14.61 -4.66
C LEU A 52 6.37 -13.08 -4.54
N SER A 53 5.88 -12.35 -5.55
CA SER A 53 5.87 -10.89 -5.52
C SER A 53 4.92 -10.34 -4.45
N GLY A 54 3.76 -10.97 -4.28
CA GLY A 54 2.82 -10.62 -3.21
C GLY A 54 3.41 -10.93 -1.83
N PHE A 55 3.99 -12.12 -1.66
CA PHE A 55 4.65 -12.51 -0.42
C PHE A 55 5.75 -11.53 -0.01
N ILE A 56 6.63 -11.17 -0.95
CA ILE A 56 7.70 -10.19 -0.71
C ILE A 56 7.11 -8.83 -0.31
N THR A 57 6.03 -8.40 -0.94
CA THR A 57 5.36 -7.13 -0.60
C THR A 57 4.84 -7.14 0.85
N GLU A 58 4.14 -8.19 1.26
CA GLU A 58 3.59 -8.30 2.62
C GLU A 58 4.69 -8.44 3.68
N LEU A 59 5.71 -9.27 3.41
CA LEU A 59 6.87 -9.38 4.28
C LEU A 59 7.59 -8.04 4.45
N SER A 60 7.71 -7.29 3.37
CA SER A 60 8.33 -5.96 3.37
C SER A 60 7.57 -4.95 4.23
N ASN A 61 6.24 -4.99 4.20
CA ASN A 61 5.40 -4.15 5.06
C ASN A 61 5.65 -4.45 6.55
N ALA A 62 5.76 -5.73 6.93
CA ALA A 62 6.08 -6.13 8.30
C ALA A 62 7.47 -5.65 8.74
N ILE A 63 8.47 -5.80 7.86
CA ILE A 63 9.85 -5.35 8.12
C ILE A 63 9.90 -3.84 8.37
N ILE A 64 9.22 -3.04 7.57
CA ILE A 64 9.19 -1.57 7.74
C ILE A 64 8.60 -1.17 9.08
N ILE A 65 7.46 -1.74 9.46
CA ILE A 65 6.83 -1.46 10.74
C ILE A 65 7.80 -1.81 11.88
N PHE A 66 8.49 -2.94 11.79
CA PHE A 66 9.46 -3.37 12.78
C PHE A 66 10.66 -2.40 12.86
N VAL A 67 11.26 -2.06 11.73
CA VAL A 67 12.41 -1.13 11.67
C VAL A 67 12.01 0.25 12.18
N PHE A 68 10.82 0.75 11.82
CA PHE A 68 10.35 2.05 12.28
C PHE A 68 10.20 2.08 13.81
N ASN A 69 9.56 1.04 14.39
CA ASN A 69 9.42 0.94 15.84
C ASN A 69 10.78 0.86 16.55
N LEU A 70 11.75 0.10 16.01
CA LEU A 70 13.11 0.04 16.58
C LEU A 70 13.79 1.41 16.58
N GLN A 71 13.66 2.16 15.50
CA GLN A 71 14.28 3.49 15.42
C GLN A 71 13.61 4.50 16.36
N LEU A 72 12.29 4.44 16.51
CA LEU A 72 11.59 5.27 17.49
C LEU A 72 12.02 4.97 18.92
N LEU A 73 12.18 3.69 19.27
CA LEU A 73 12.66 3.31 20.60
C LEU A 73 14.09 3.78 20.87
N ASN A 74 14.93 3.87 19.85
CA ASN A 74 16.32 4.28 19.99
C ASN A 74 16.51 5.81 20.06
N TYR A 75 15.66 6.59 19.37
CA TYR A 75 15.88 8.02 19.17
C TYR A 75 14.76 8.92 19.71
N CYS A 76 13.63 8.36 20.08
CA CYS A 76 12.41 9.08 20.43
C CYS A 76 11.85 8.65 21.78
N SER A 77 10.87 9.40 22.28
CA SER A 77 10.18 9.13 23.54
C SER A 77 8.92 8.26 23.36
N ASN A 78 8.29 7.88 24.46
CA ASN A 78 7.01 7.16 24.44
C ASN A 78 5.87 7.96 23.77
N ALA A 79 5.95 9.30 23.79
CA ALA A 79 4.95 10.15 23.14
C ALA A 79 5.01 10.01 21.62
N GLU A 80 6.23 10.03 21.03
CA GLU A 80 6.42 9.80 19.60
C GLU A 80 6.00 8.40 19.20
N LEU A 81 6.26 7.38 20.02
CA LEU A 81 5.84 6.01 19.76
C LEU A 81 4.30 5.90 19.74
N ALA A 82 3.60 6.57 20.65
CA ALA A 82 2.13 6.59 20.67
C ALA A 82 1.56 7.27 19.40
N VAL A 83 2.12 8.42 19.00
CA VAL A 83 1.71 9.13 17.79
C VAL A 83 2.02 8.30 16.53
N TYR A 84 3.15 7.59 16.49
CA TYR A 84 3.43 6.67 15.39
C TYR A 84 2.39 5.55 15.29
N GLY A 85 1.90 5.03 16.41
CA GLY A 85 0.79 4.08 16.41
C GLY A 85 -0.46 4.61 15.68
N VAL A 86 -0.80 5.89 15.89
CA VAL A 86 -1.88 6.57 15.15
C VAL A 86 -1.56 6.66 13.67
N LEU A 87 -0.35 7.13 13.32
CA LEU A 87 0.10 7.26 11.93
C LEU A 87 0.09 5.93 11.19
N ALA A 88 0.54 4.86 11.84
CA ALA A 88 0.53 3.51 11.28
C ALA A 88 -0.91 3.02 10.99
N ASN A 89 -1.86 3.27 11.90
CA ASN A 89 -3.26 2.91 11.69
C ASN A 89 -3.87 3.72 10.53
N CYS A 90 -3.62 5.03 10.46
CA CYS A 90 -4.02 5.85 9.31
C CYS A 90 -3.41 5.33 8.00
N ALA A 91 -2.13 4.99 8.02
CA ALA A 91 -1.44 4.46 6.84
C ALA A 91 -2.04 3.12 6.37
N ILE A 92 -2.37 2.21 7.29
CA ILE A 92 -3.04 0.95 6.96
C ILE A 92 -4.41 1.21 6.32
N LEU A 93 -5.22 2.09 6.92
CA LEU A 93 -6.56 2.43 6.43
C LEU A 93 -6.50 3.02 5.01
N PHE A 94 -5.67 4.04 4.81
CA PHE A 94 -5.55 4.73 3.53
C PHE A 94 -4.90 3.86 2.45
N ASN A 95 -3.89 3.06 2.84
CA ASN A 95 -3.30 2.08 1.93
C ASN A 95 -4.34 1.06 1.46
N ALA A 96 -5.22 0.58 2.34
CA ALA A 96 -6.29 -0.36 1.98
C ALA A 96 -7.24 0.24 0.92
N LEU A 97 -7.55 1.53 1.01
CA LEU A 97 -8.37 2.22 0.01
C LEU A 97 -7.65 2.33 -1.35
N PHE A 98 -6.35 2.66 -1.37
CA PHE A 98 -5.55 2.67 -2.60
C PHE A 98 -5.43 1.26 -3.21
N VAL A 99 -5.24 0.24 -2.38
CA VAL A 99 -5.24 -1.17 -2.79
C VAL A 99 -6.58 -1.55 -3.43
N GLY A 100 -7.70 -1.11 -2.86
CA GLY A 100 -9.03 -1.32 -3.42
C GLY A 100 -9.16 -0.78 -4.86
N VAL A 101 -8.67 0.43 -5.11
CA VAL A 101 -8.61 1.00 -6.48
C VAL A 101 -7.71 0.14 -7.38
N GLY A 102 -6.53 -0.26 -6.90
CA GLY A 102 -5.60 -1.12 -7.63
C GLY A 102 -6.22 -2.45 -8.02
N GLN A 103 -6.88 -3.12 -7.08
CA GLN A 103 -7.56 -4.40 -7.30
C GLN A 103 -8.76 -4.29 -8.25
N ALA A 104 -9.48 -3.17 -8.26
CA ALA A 104 -10.55 -2.92 -9.22
C ALA A 104 -10.02 -2.71 -10.65
N VAL A 105 -8.89 -2.02 -10.78
CA VAL A 105 -8.25 -1.73 -12.07
C VAL A 105 -7.57 -2.97 -12.66
N GLN A 106 -7.03 -3.86 -11.83
CA GLN A 106 -6.22 -4.99 -12.25
C GLN A 106 -6.92 -5.94 -13.23
N PRO A 107 -8.12 -6.49 -12.96
CA PRO A 107 -8.80 -7.41 -13.89
C PRO A 107 -9.21 -6.73 -15.20
N VAL A 108 -9.65 -5.47 -15.14
CA VAL A 108 -10.06 -4.71 -16.33
C VAL A 108 -8.84 -4.42 -17.22
N SER A 109 -7.71 -4.04 -16.62
CA SER A 109 -6.45 -3.84 -17.35
C SER A 109 -5.95 -5.14 -17.98
N ALA A 110 -5.95 -6.24 -17.23
CA ALA A 110 -5.49 -7.53 -17.70
C ALA A 110 -6.31 -8.04 -18.89
N PHE A 111 -7.66 -7.94 -18.81
CA PHE A 111 -8.55 -8.33 -19.90
C PHE A 111 -8.28 -7.51 -21.18
N ASN A 112 -8.23 -6.18 -21.07
CA ASN A 112 -7.97 -5.32 -22.22
C ASN A 112 -6.56 -5.49 -22.77
N PHE A 113 -5.58 -5.82 -21.94
CA PHE A 113 -4.22 -6.14 -22.36
C PHE A 113 -4.17 -7.42 -23.20
N GLY A 114 -4.83 -8.49 -22.73
CA GLY A 114 -4.97 -9.74 -23.49
C GLY A 114 -5.71 -9.55 -24.82
N ALA A 115 -6.67 -8.63 -24.88
CA ALA A 115 -7.40 -8.29 -26.10
C ALA A 115 -6.69 -7.28 -27.01
N GLY A 116 -5.47 -6.82 -26.68
CA GLY A 116 -4.72 -5.85 -27.48
C GLY A 116 -5.30 -4.42 -27.49
N GLN A 117 -6.25 -4.11 -26.58
CA GLN A 117 -6.99 -2.84 -26.58
C GLN A 117 -6.24 -1.73 -25.82
N ASN A 118 -5.09 -1.31 -26.33
CA ASN A 118 -4.21 -0.31 -25.71
C ASN A 118 -4.90 1.04 -25.42
N GLY A 119 -5.83 1.45 -26.27
CA GLY A 119 -6.59 2.69 -26.08
C GLY A 119 -7.49 2.67 -24.83
N ARG A 120 -8.13 1.52 -24.55
CA ARG A 120 -8.94 1.34 -23.33
C ARG A 120 -8.09 1.31 -22.07
N ILE A 121 -6.92 0.65 -22.14
CA ILE A 121 -5.96 0.64 -21.03
C ILE A 121 -5.49 2.06 -20.71
N ALA A 122 -5.21 2.89 -21.74
CA ALA A 122 -4.79 4.27 -21.53
C ALA A 122 -5.87 5.12 -20.85
N LYS A 123 -7.15 4.97 -21.23
CA LYS A 123 -8.28 5.66 -20.59
C LYS A 123 -8.45 5.19 -19.14
N LEU A 124 -8.48 3.88 -18.91
CA LEU A 124 -8.61 3.30 -17.56
C LEU A 124 -7.49 3.80 -16.64
N ARG A 125 -6.25 3.78 -17.13
CA ARG A 125 -5.10 4.30 -16.41
C ARG A 125 -5.30 5.77 -16.02
N LYS A 126 -5.72 6.63 -16.96
CA LYS A 126 -5.96 8.05 -16.67
C LYS A 126 -6.96 8.22 -15.52
N TYR A 127 -8.09 7.53 -15.57
CA TYR A 127 -9.09 7.61 -14.50
C TYR A 127 -8.56 7.07 -13.17
N ALA A 128 -7.90 5.91 -13.17
CA ALA A 128 -7.35 5.30 -11.97
C ALA A 128 -6.33 6.20 -11.27
N TYR A 129 -5.36 6.76 -12.03
CA TYR A 129 -4.39 7.70 -11.44
C TYR A 129 -5.03 9.00 -10.96
N SER A 130 -6.03 9.54 -11.68
CA SER A 130 -6.78 10.70 -11.19
C SER A 130 -7.50 10.40 -9.88
N THR A 131 -8.11 9.23 -9.76
CA THR A 131 -8.79 8.80 -8.53
C THR A 131 -7.84 8.73 -7.35
N VAL A 132 -6.70 8.01 -7.48
CA VAL A 132 -5.74 7.88 -6.38
C VAL A 132 -5.05 9.21 -6.04
N LEU A 133 -4.87 10.11 -6.99
CA LEU A 133 -4.34 11.44 -6.73
C LEU A 133 -5.34 12.29 -5.94
N ILE A 134 -6.63 12.30 -6.31
CA ILE A 134 -7.68 13.01 -5.56
C ILE A 134 -7.77 12.46 -4.14
N MET A 135 -7.81 11.13 -3.98
CA MET A 135 -7.81 10.49 -2.67
C MET A 135 -6.55 10.85 -1.86
N GLY A 136 -5.37 10.83 -2.49
CA GLY A 136 -4.11 11.21 -1.86
C GLY A 136 -4.10 12.65 -1.36
N VAL A 137 -4.65 13.58 -2.16
CA VAL A 137 -4.84 14.98 -1.75
C VAL A 137 -5.75 15.08 -0.52
N VAL A 138 -6.92 14.42 -0.55
CA VAL A 138 -7.88 14.44 0.56
C VAL A 138 -7.24 13.88 1.84
N PHE A 139 -6.54 12.74 1.74
CA PHE A 139 -5.87 12.12 2.89
C PHE A 139 -4.73 12.97 3.42
N ALA A 140 -3.88 13.50 2.55
CA ALA A 140 -2.79 14.37 2.97
C ALA A 140 -3.32 15.64 3.67
N LEU A 141 -4.31 16.29 3.08
CA LEU A 141 -4.90 17.50 3.67
C LEU A 141 -5.59 17.22 5.01
N SER A 142 -6.20 16.05 5.22
CA SER A 142 -6.82 15.72 6.51
C SER A 142 -5.84 15.75 7.67
N GLY A 143 -4.64 15.20 7.51
CA GLY A 143 -3.63 15.22 8.58
C GLY A 143 -2.81 16.49 8.64
N ILE A 144 -2.71 17.25 7.54
CA ILE A 144 -2.01 18.55 7.52
C ILE A 144 -2.87 19.64 8.19
N LEU A 145 -4.17 19.69 7.84
CA LEU A 145 -5.06 20.74 8.32
C LEU A 145 -5.69 20.42 9.69
N PHE A 146 -5.92 19.15 9.98
CA PHE A 146 -6.63 18.71 11.18
C PHE A 146 -5.88 17.60 11.95
N PRO A 147 -4.58 17.77 12.27
CA PRO A 147 -3.78 16.70 12.86
C PRO A 147 -4.32 16.23 14.23
N GLU A 148 -4.72 17.15 15.10
CA GLU A 148 -5.26 16.81 16.42
C GLU A 148 -6.60 16.08 16.32
N PHE A 149 -7.47 16.49 15.40
CA PHE A 149 -8.76 15.83 15.20
C PHE A 149 -8.57 14.39 14.72
N VAL A 150 -7.69 14.17 13.74
CA VAL A 150 -7.39 12.83 13.24
C VAL A 150 -6.78 11.96 14.35
N ALA A 151 -5.85 12.51 15.14
CA ALA A 151 -5.23 11.76 16.22
C ALA A 151 -6.20 11.44 17.35
N SER A 152 -7.13 12.37 17.70
CA SER A 152 -8.13 12.16 18.74
C SER A 152 -9.15 11.05 18.43
N CYS A 153 -9.28 10.66 17.15
CA CYS A 153 -10.07 9.49 16.76
C CYS A 153 -9.46 8.15 17.21
N PHE A 154 -8.17 8.14 17.58
CA PHE A 154 -7.44 6.91 17.90
C PHE A 154 -6.93 6.88 19.35
N ILE A 155 -6.53 8.03 19.90
CA ILE A 155 -5.95 8.13 21.24
C ILE A 155 -6.46 9.39 21.96
N ASP A 156 -6.47 9.32 23.31
CA ASP A 156 -6.63 10.51 24.14
C ASP A 156 -5.34 11.33 24.13
N LEU A 157 -5.43 12.59 23.66
CA LEU A 157 -4.27 13.45 23.51
C LEU A 157 -3.86 14.05 24.87
N THR A 158 -2.70 13.64 25.35
CA THR A 158 -1.97 14.32 26.42
C THR A 158 -1.22 15.53 25.87
N GLU A 159 -0.72 16.43 26.73
CA GLU A 159 0.08 17.59 26.32
C GLU A 159 1.27 17.15 25.43
N ALA A 160 2.02 16.14 25.88
CA ALA A 160 3.19 15.62 25.16
C ALA A 160 2.83 15.01 23.78
N THR A 161 1.78 14.19 23.69
CA THR A 161 1.35 13.60 22.41
C THR A 161 0.75 14.63 21.46
N ARG A 162 0.12 15.69 22.00
CA ARG A 162 -0.44 16.79 21.21
C ARG A 162 0.66 17.59 20.50
N GLU A 163 1.74 17.92 21.19
CA GLU A 163 2.87 18.63 20.60
C GLU A 163 3.51 17.82 19.45
N VAL A 164 3.77 16.54 19.69
CA VAL A 164 4.30 15.64 18.66
C VAL A 164 3.31 15.50 17.48
N THR A 165 2.01 15.39 17.75
CA THR A 165 0.99 15.29 16.71
C THR A 165 1.01 16.49 15.78
N LYS A 166 1.11 17.72 16.32
CA LYS A 166 1.15 18.96 15.54
C LYS A 166 2.35 19.03 14.59
N THR A 167 3.45 18.44 14.97
CA THR A 167 4.70 18.52 14.20
C THR A 167 4.91 17.31 13.29
N ALA A 168 4.74 16.10 13.80
CA ALA A 168 5.02 14.86 13.08
C ALA A 168 3.94 14.48 12.05
N MET A 169 2.66 14.66 12.42
CA MET A 169 1.56 14.21 11.56
C MET A 169 1.50 14.96 10.22
N PRO A 170 1.58 16.30 10.15
CA PRO A 170 1.60 17.01 8.87
C PRO A 170 2.71 16.54 7.94
N ILE A 171 3.92 16.30 8.49
CA ILE A 171 5.07 15.84 7.73
C ILE A 171 4.80 14.45 7.16
N TYR A 172 4.37 13.50 8.00
CA TYR A 172 4.12 12.15 7.57
C TYR A 172 3.00 12.05 6.52
N PHE A 173 1.93 12.85 6.68
CA PHE A 173 0.78 12.83 5.80
C PHE A 173 1.07 13.32 4.37
N ILE A 174 2.16 14.08 4.16
CA ILE A 174 2.66 14.41 2.81
C ILE A 174 2.89 13.14 1.98
N ALA A 175 3.26 12.02 2.61
CA ALA A 175 3.47 10.75 1.93
C ALA A 175 2.26 10.28 1.13
N PHE A 176 1.04 10.58 1.58
CA PHE A 176 -0.18 10.10 0.94
C PHE A 176 -0.42 10.68 -0.46
N PHE A 177 0.17 11.84 -0.79
CA PHE A 177 0.15 12.37 -2.16
C PHE A 177 0.77 11.39 -3.16
N ALA A 178 1.85 10.74 -2.80
CA ALA A 178 2.61 9.85 -3.68
C ALA A 178 2.25 8.37 -3.47
N MET A 179 1.84 7.99 -2.27
CA MET A 179 1.54 6.60 -1.89
C MET A 179 0.52 5.95 -2.83
N GLY A 180 -0.58 6.63 -3.14
CA GLY A 180 -1.61 6.11 -4.04
C GLY A 180 -1.09 5.81 -5.44
N VAL A 181 -0.20 6.66 -5.95
CA VAL A 181 0.45 6.47 -7.26
C VAL A 181 1.32 5.21 -7.24
N ASN A 182 2.11 5.00 -6.20
CA ASN A 182 3.00 3.86 -6.06
C ASN A 182 2.23 2.54 -5.92
N VAL A 183 1.19 2.52 -5.07
CA VAL A 183 0.32 1.36 -4.89
C VAL A 183 -0.36 0.99 -6.21
N LEU A 184 -1.01 1.96 -6.86
CA LEU A 184 -1.67 1.72 -8.15
C LEU A 184 -0.69 1.24 -9.22
N SER A 185 0.53 1.80 -9.28
CA SER A 185 1.56 1.39 -10.24
C SER A 185 1.93 -0.08 -10.08
N THR A 186 2.03 -0.58 -8.84
CA THR A 186 2.30 -1.99 -8.55
C THR A 186 1.24 -2.90 -9.17
N TYR A 187 -0.05 -2.63 -8.91
CA TYR A 187 -1.18 -3.41 -9.47
C TYR A 187 -1.29 -3.26 -10.99
N TYR A 188 -1.07 -2.06 -11.51
CA TYR A 188 -1.08 -1.80 -12.94
C TYR A 188 0.01 -2.59 -13.69
N PHE A 189 1.25 -2.62 -13.19
CA PHE A 189 2.31 -3.42 -13.81
C PHE A 189 2.05 -4.92 -13.71
N GLN A 190 1.47 -5.39 -12.61
CA GLN A 190 1.04 -6.79 -12.49
C GLN A 190 0.00 -7.15 -13.56
N SER A 191 -0.99 -6.31 -13.78
CA SER A 191 -2.05 -6.55 -14.78
C SER A 191 -1.53 -6.63 -16.22
N LEU A 192 -0.41 -5.98 -16.50
CA LEU A 192 0.26 -6.01 -17.82
C LEU A 192 1.35 -7.08 -17.92
N MET A 193 1.40 -8.04 -17.02
CA MET A 193 2.42 -9.10 -16.97
C MET A 193 3.86 -8.55 -16.82
N LYS A 194 4.02 -7.33 -16.30
CA LYS A 194 5.30 -6.68 -16.02
C LYS A 194 5.73 -6.89 -14.58
N GLY A 195 5.78 -8.14 -14.12
CA GLY A 195 6.08 -8.51 -12.73
C GLY A 195 7.38 -7.92 -12.20
N SER A 196 8.43 -7.80 -13.03
CA SER A 196 9.70 -7.17 -12.63
C SER A 196 9.56 -5.69 -12.26
N TYR A 197 8.70 -4.93 -12.96
CA TYR A 197 8.45 -3.53 -12.63
C TYR A 197 7.65 -3.39 -11.33
N SER A 198 6.64 -4.24 -11.14
CA SER A 198 5.89 -4.32 -9.89
C SER A 198 6.79 -4.65 -8.70
N LEU A 199 7.63 -5.67 -8.82
CA LEU A 199 8.61 -6.05 -7.78
C LEU A 199 9.58 -4.90 -7.49
N ALA A 200 10.12 -4.24 -8.51
CA ALA A 200 11.03 -3.12 -8.31
C ALA A 200 10.39 -1.99 -7.52
N VAL A 201 9.16 -1.57 -7.88
CA VAL A 201 8.43 -0.53 -7.15
C VAL A 201 8.18 -0.95 -5.69
N SER A 202 7.71 -2.18 -5.45
CA SER A 202 7.43 -2.68 -4.10
C SER A 202 8.70 -2.80 -3.24
N MET A 203 9.79 -3.35 -3.78
CA MET A 203 11.05 -3.52 -3.04
C MET A 203 11.71 -2.19 -2.73
N LEU A 204 11.74 -1.26 -3.70
CA LEU A 204 12.29 0.09 -3.47
C LEU A 204 11.49 0.82 -2.40
N ARG A 205 10.16 0.77 -2.48
CA ARG A 205 9.26 1.43 -1.55
C ARG A 205 9.35 0.87 -0.14
N ASN A 206 9.24 -0.45 -0.02
CA ASN A 206 9.00 -1.09 1.28
C ASN A 206 10.27 -1.63 1.96
N ILE A 207 11.36 -1.86 1.23
CA ILE A 207 12.59 -2.40 1.84
C ILE A 207 13.75 -1.43 1.66
N ILE A 208 14.12 -1.14 0.41
CA ILE A 208 15.42 -0.53 0.12
C ILE A 208 15.45 0.92 0.60
N ILE A 209 14.64 1.79 0.00
CA ILE A 209 14.70 3.23 0.28
C ILE A 209 14.21 3.54 1.69
N SER A 210 13.09 2.93 2.11
CA SER A 210 12.52 3.17 3.43
C SER A 210 13.46 2.75 4.56
N SER A 211 14.04 1.54 4.49
CA SER A 211 14.94 1.07 5.55
C SER A 211 16.22 1.90 5.61
N VAL A 212 16.78 2.25 4.45
CA VAL A 212 17.95 3.13 4.39
C VAL A 212 17.64 4.49 5.02
N LEU A 213 16.53 5.13 4.64
CA LEU A 213 16.17 6.45 5.20
C LEU A 213 15.80 6.38 6.68
N LEU A 214 15.09 5.33 7.11
CA LEU A 214 14.73 5.14 8.52
C LEU A 214 15.96 4.95 9.42
N ILE A 215 17.05 4.41 8.91
CA ILE A 215 18.29 4.25 9.66
C ILE A 215 19.16 5.50 9.55
N THR A 216 19.33 6.04 8.35
CA THR A 216 20.31 7.11 8.11
C THR A 216 19.81 8.48 8.55
N LEU A 217 18.53 8.82 8.38
CA LEU A 217 18.02 10.14 8.75
C LEU A 217 18.12 10.43 10.26
N PRO A 218 17.65 9.53 11.16
CA PRO A 218 17.81 9.79 12.59
C PRO A 218 19.27 9.82 13.05
N MET A 219 20.14 9.02 12.41
CA MET A 219 21.57 8.96 12.73
C MET A 219 22.29 10.26 12.36
N LEU A 220 21.91 10.92 11.25
CA LEU A 220 22.56 12.13 10.75
C LEU A 220 21.96 13.42 11.29
N PHE A 221 20.63 13.46 11.47
CA PHE A 221 19.87 14.66 11.76
C PHE A 221 19.06 14.61 13.06
N GLY A 222 19.23 13.54 13.85
CA GLY A 222 18.51 13.34 15.12
C GLY A 222 17.11 12.74 14.94
N GLY A 223 16.46 12.38 16.06
CA GLY A 223 15.22 11.62 16.10
C GLY A 223 14.07 12.22 15.30
N PHE A 224 13.94 13.55 15.30
CA PHE A 224 12.86 14.21 14.53
C PHE A 224 12.89 13.93 13.03
N ALA A 225 14.07 13.68 12.46
CA ALA A 225 14.23 13.41 11.04
C ALA A 225 13.55 12.09 10.58
N ILE A 226 13.18 11.21 11.50
CA ILE A 226 12.50 9.95 11.20
C ILE A 226 11.17 10.17 10.48
N TRP A 227 10.47 11.28 10.77
CA TRP A 227 9.18 11.60 10.19
C TRP A 227 9.24 11.88 8.68
N PHE A 228 10.40 12.27 8.17
CA PHE A 228 10.62 12.52 6.75
C PHE A 228 10.92 11.25 5.95
N ALA A 229 11.26 10.13 6.60
CA ALA A 229 11.68 8.92 5.91
C ALA A 229 10.61 8.38 4.94
N ILE A 230 9.36 8.30 5.38
CA ILE A 230 8.26 7.79 4.53
C ILE A 230 7.88 8.78 3.42
N PRO A 231 7.67 10.08 3.67
CA PRO A 231 7.43 11.07 2.61
C PRO A 231 8.49 11.07 1.52
N ILE A 232 9.77 11.06 1.89
CA ILE A 232 10.88 11.03 0.92
C ILE A 232 10.86 9.72 0.13
N THR A 233 10.67 8.59 0.81
CA THR A 233 10.55 7.28 0.14
C THR A 233 9.45 7.29 -0.91
N GLU A 234 8.24 7.71 -0.54
CA GLU A 234 7.10 7.70 -1.43
C GLU A 234 7.30 8.65 -2.62
N ALA A 235 7.89 9.81 -2.40
CA ALA A 235 8.20 10.77 -3.45
C ALA A 235 9.24 10.21 -4.45
N VAL A 236 10.35 9.64 -3.96
CA VAL A 236 11.40 9.05 -4.81
C VAL A 236 10.83 7.88 -5.63
N VAL A 237 10.07 6.99 -4.99
CA VAL A 237 9.47 5.84 -5.67
C VAL A 237 8.41 6.29 -6.68
N ALA A 238 7.65 7.37 -6.43
CA ALA A 238 6.70 7.91 -7.40
C ALA A 238 7.39 8.41 -8.68
N VAL A 239 8.55 9.05 -8.55
CA VAL A 239 9.37 9.44 -9.71
C VAL A 239 9.81 8.20 -10.50
N ILE A 240 10.31 7.16 -9.81
CA ILE A 240 10.72 5.90 -10.46
C ILE A 240 9.52 5.24 -11.14
N SER A 241 8.38 5.16 -10.46
CA SER A 241 7.12 4.63 -11.01
C SER A 241 6.69 5.36 -12.28
N PHE A 242 6.80 6.68 -12.29
CA PHE A 242 6.49 7.51 -13.45
C PHE A 242 7.44 7.23 -14.63
N ILE A 243 8.75 7.10 -14.38
CA ILE A 243 9.73 6.73 -15.42
C ILE A 243 9.41 5.37 -16.03
N LEU A 244 9.09 4.38 -15.17
CA LEU A 244 8.71 3.04 -15.63
C LEU A 244 7.42 3.05 -16.45
N LEU A 245 6.43 3.88 -16.07
CA LEU A 245 5.19 4.09 -16.82
C LEU A 245 5.47 4.69 -18.20
N MET A 246 6.33 5.70 -18.29
CA MET A 246 6.72 6.29 -19.57
C MET A 246 7.40 5.27 -20.48
N LYS A 247 8.34 4.48 -19.94
CA LYS A 247 9.03 3.40 -20.67
C LYS A 247 8.04 2.35 -21.18
N ASN A 248 7.10 1.92 -20.34
CA ASN A 248 6.07 0.95 -20.73
C ASN A 248 5.15 1.49 -21.82
N ASN A 249 4.77 2.78 -21.75
CA ASN A 249 3.93 3.42 -22.76
C ASN A 249 4.60 3.46 -24.15
N LYS A 250 5.91 3.77 -24.20
CA LYS A 250 6.67 3.72 -25.45
C LYS A 250 6.66 2.32 -26.06
N GLN A 251 6.86 1.28 -25.24
CA GLN A 251 6.83 -0.12 -25.68
C GLN A 251 5.45 -0.57 -26.18
N MET A 252 4.36 -0.08 -25.58
CA MET A 252 3.00 -0.40 -26.05
C MET A 252 2.66 0.28 -27.37
N LYS A 253 3.17 1.50 -27.63
CA LYS A 253 2.97 2.21 -28.88
C LYS A 253 3.79 1.61 -30.05
N SER A 254 4.97 1.05 -29.78
CA SER A 254 5.83 0.45 -30.82
C SER A 254 5.38 -0.94 -31.28
N LYS A 255 4.39 -1.53 -30.61
CA LYS A 255 3.81 -2.84 -30.96
C LYS A 255 2.49 -2.74 -31.75
N VAL A 256 2.04 -1.54 -32.03
CA VAL A 256 0.91 -1.19 -32.89
C VAL A 256 1.43 -0.66 -34.22
#